data_751936c0db708344ceb0e738b6b15beb
#
_entry.id   751936c0db708344ceb0e738b6b15beb
#
_cell.length_a   1.000
_cell.length_b   1.000
_cell.length_c   1.000
_cell.angle_alpha   90.00
_cell.angle_beta   90.00
_cell.angle_gamma   90.00
#
_symmetry.space_group_name_H-M   'P 1'
#
loop_
_entity.id
_entity.type
_entity.pdbx_description
1 polymer ?
#
loop_
_entity_poly.entity_id
_entity_poly.type
_entity_poly.pdbx_seq_one_letter_code
_entity_poly.pdbx_strand_id
1 'polypeptide(L)'
;AVRRFLRLKERARLFEDQKRVCEEIEDETDFPNVAQKIADGSVTVVRDLKNIIPLSLPKGGRVLMLNIVEPYGNKPPTNKELDAMKDEFEKHGYTVDVISNAKHKQVKEIMNDYDLICLNSLLSSQTYHGGTMRIGWNNIMVLWRGYLLQHPHLICTSFGDPYKLYDMPYLKEYINAYSHCDASQRAVVKLILGEIESKGKNPVDFQPYFKREV
;
A
#
# COMPACT_ATOMS: atom_id res chain seq x y z
N ALA A 1 14.67 -33.16 19.10
CA ALA A 1 13.94 -31.87 19.07
C ALA A 1 13.95 -31.20 20.44
N VAL A 2 13.45 -31.85 21.54
CA VAL A 2 13.31 -31.26 22.89
C VAL A 2 14.64 -30.72 23.46
N ARG A 3 15.73 -31.52 23.38
CA ARG A 3 17.05 -31.09 23.89
C ARG A 3 17.59 -29.85 23.23
N ARG A 4 17.34 -29.63 21.94
CA ARG A 4 17.72 -28.40 21.21
C ARG A 4 16.90 -27.21 21.69
N PHE A 5 15.63 -27.40 21.92
CA PHE A 5 14.72 -26.38 22.41
C PHE A 5 15.06 -25.93 23.84
N LEU A 6 15.35 -26.89 24.73
CA LEU A 6 15.77 -26.56 26.09
C LEU A 6 17.10 -25.82 26.14
N ARG A 7 18.06 -26.22 25.32
CA ARG A 7 19.34 -25.45 25.19
C ARG A 7 19.14 -24.04 24.65
N LEU A 8 18.17 -23.83 23.74
CA LEU A 8 17.84 -22.49 23.27
C LEU A 8 17.26 -21.64 24.40
N LYS A 9 16.34 -22.22 25.19
CA LYS A 9 15.77 -21.55 26.37
C LYS A 9 16.84 -21.19 27.40
N GLU A 10 17.76 -22.09 27.66
CA GLU A 10 18.88 -21.88 28.57
C GLU A 10 19.78 -20.72 28.08
N ARG A 11 20.14 -20.74 26.79
CA ARG A 11 20.91 -19.62 26.18
C ARG A 11 20.18 -18.29 26.25
N ALA A 12 18.88 -18.32 26.11
CA ALA A 12 18.02 -17.14 26.22
C ALA A 12 17.74 -16.77 27.70
N ARG A 13 18.31 -17.48 28.66
CA ARG A 13 18.12 -17.28 30.12
C ARG A 13 16.64 -17.33 30.55
N LEU A 14 15.81 -18.07 29.84
CA LEU A 14 14.38 -18.15 30.13
C LEU A 14 14.06 -19.02 31.36
N PHE A 15 15.06 -19.66 31.98
CA PHE A 15 14.93 -20.39 33.24
C PHE A 15 15.38 -19.54 34.46
N GLU A 16 15.96 -18.38 34.22
CA GLU A 16 16.31 -17.42 35.26
C GLU A 16 15.07 -16.57 35.60
N ASP A 17 15.03 -15.99 36.80
CA ASP A 17 13.90 -15.24 37.28
C ASP A 17 13.53 -14.08 36.34
N GLN A 18 12.34 -14.11 35.74
CA GLN A 18 11.90 -13.21 34.68
C GLN A 18 11.62 -11.77 35.16
N LYS A 19 11.94 -11.42 36.40
CA LYS A 19 11.84 -10.03 36.87
C LYS A 19 12.66 -9.02 36.06
N ARG A 20 13.47 -9.48 35.10
CA ARG A 20 14.25 -8.62 34.19
C ARG A 20 13.51 -8.16 32.93
N VAL A 21 12.29 -8.59 32.69
CA VAL A 21 11.67 -8.43 31.37
C VAL A 21 10.92 -7.12 31.20
N CYS A 22 10.69 -6.38 32.26
CA CYS A 22 10.08 -5.07 32.18
C CYS A 22 10.80 -4.09 33.07
N GLU A 23 12.08 -3.87 32.85
CA GLU A 23 12.55 -2.50 32.96
C GLU A 23 11.72 -1.77 31.91
N GLU A 24 10.79 -0.90 32.36
CA GLU A 24 10.09 0.01 31.48
C GLU A 24 11.16 0.57 30.57
N ILE A 25 11.00 0.34 29.29
CA ILE A 25 11.82 1.03 28.28
C ILE A 25 11.35 2.47 28.41
N GLU A 26 11.93 3.22 29.34
CA GLU A 26 11.92 4.68 29.36
C GLU A 26 12.73 5.12 28.14
N ASP A 27 12.30 4.66 27.00
CA ASP A 27 12.93 5.04 25.76
C ASP A 27 12.13 6.23 25.23
N GLU A 28 12.74 7.40 25.34
CA GLU A 28 12.29 8.62 24.67
C GLU A 28 12.31 8.47 23.15
N THR A 29 12.41 7.25 22.62
CA THR A 29 12.42 6.98 21.19
C THR A 29 11.07 7.37 20.61
N ASP A 30 11.06 8.38 19.79
CA ASP A 30 9.90 8.82 19.03
C ASP A 30 9.58 7.80 17.92
N PHE A 31 9.04 6.64 18.32
CA PHE A 31 8.69 5.55 17.42
C PHE A 31 7.84 5.98 16.21
N PRO A 32 6.84 6.86 16.34
CA PRO A 32 6.09 7.34 15.19
C PRO A 32 6.96 8.06 14.15
N ASN A 33 7.89 8.91 14.57
CA ASN A 33 8.79 9.59 13.66
C ASN A 33 9.81 8.64 13.03
N VAL A 34 10.31 7.66 13.79
CA VAL A 34 11.19 6.62 13.25
C VAL A 34 10.45 5.79 12.21
N ALA A 35 9.23 5.35 12.50
CA ALA A 35 8.39 4.60 11.56
C ALA A 35 8.12 5.40 10.28
N GLN A 36 7.85 6.72 10.42
CA GLN A 36 7.62 7.58 9.27
C GLN A 36 8.90 7.74 8.42
N LYS A 37 10.07 7.93 9.02
CA LYS A 37 11.35 7.99 8.28
C LYS A 37 11.65 6.70 7.52
N ILE A 38 11.34 5.55 8.12
CA ILE A 38 11.50 4.24 7.45
C ILE A 38 10.54 4.15 6.26
N ALA A 39 9.27 4.52 6.44
CA ALA A 39 8.27 4.49 5.39
C ALA A 39 8.63 5.45 4.24
N ASP A 40 9.01 6.69 4.56
CA ASP A 40 9.43 7.70 3.57
C ASP A 40 10.67 7.24 2.76
N GLY A 41 11.57 6.47 3.39
CA GLY A 41 12.75 5.93 2.71
C GLY A 41 12.51 4.64 1.92
N SER A 42 11.42 3.90 2.21
CA SER A 42 11.13 2.59 1.61
C SER A 42 10.15 2.64 0.46
N VAL A 43 9.22 3.61 0.44
CA VAL A 43 8.24 3.73 -0.63
C VAL A 43 8.92 3.84 -1.98
N THR A 44 8.46 3.03 -2.96
CA THR A 44 9.19 2.83 -4.22
C THR A 44 8.27 3.07 -5.42
N VAL A 45 8.63 4.00 -6.30
CA VAL A 45 8.05 4.07 -7.65
C VAL A 45 8.66 2.95 -8.47
N VAL A 46 7.85 1.96 -8.83
CA VAL A 46 8.29 0.81 -9.64
C VAL A 46 8.12 1.09 -11.12
N ARG A 47 7.09 1.86 -11.46
CA ARG A 47 6.78 2.24 -12.82
C ARG A 47 6.08 3.61 -12.84
N ASP A 48 6.51 4.47 -13.74
CA ASP A 48 5.86 5.76 -14.04
C ASP A 48 6.06 6.08 -15.53
N LEU A 49 5.30 5.42 -16.39
CA LEU A 49 5.45 5.55 -17.86
C LEU A 49 4.93 6.88 -18.40
N LYS A 50 4.05 7.55 -17.68
CA LYS A 50 3.55 8.88 -18.07
C LYS A 50 4.37 10.01 -17.45
N ASN A 51 5.30 9.67 -16.54
CA ASN A 51 6.11 10.63 -15.81
C ASN A 51 5.25 11.67 -15.07
N ILE A 52 4.25 11.17 -14.31
CA ILE A 52 3.30 12.01 -13.58
C ILE A 52 3.58 12.08 -12.07
N ILE A 53 4.55 11.33 -11.58
CA ILE A 53 4.94 11.37 -10.16
C ILE A 53 6.23 12.19 -10.04
N PRO A 54 6.23 13.31 -9.30
CA PRO A 54 5.15 13.85 -8.46
C PRO A 54 4.04 14.53 -9.26
N LEU A 55 2.81 14.46 -8.75
CA LEU A 55 1.61 14.98 -9.39
C LEU A 55 1.21 16.34 -8.81
N SER A 56 1.04 17.31 -9.68
CA SER A 56 0.48 18.62 -9.32
C SER A 56 -1.04 18.59 -9.52
N LEU A 57 -1.78 18.52 -8.46
CA LEU A 57 -3.24 18.56 -8.47
C LEU A 57 -3.77 19.99 -8.30
N PRO A 58 -4.96 20.32 -8.84
CA PRO A 58 -5.59 21.60 -8.59
C PRO A 58 -5.94 21.74 -7.10
N LYS A 59 -5.89 22.97 -6.57
CA LYS A 59 -6.32 23.24 -5.19
C LYS A 59 -7.77 22.86 -5.00
N GLY A 60 -8.05 22.12 -3.92
CA GLY A 60 -9.40 21.62 -3.64
C GLY A 60 -9.83 20.46 -4.57
N GLY A 61 -8.90 19.90 -5.31
CA GLY A 61 -9.15 18.77 -6.22
C GLY A 61 -9.75 17.54 -5.52
N ARG A 62 -10.37 16.68 -6.32
CA ARG A 62 -11.06 15.48 -5.84
C ARG A 62 -10.22 14.24 -6.09
N VAL A 63 -10.05 13.43 -5.06
CA VAL A 63 -9.33 12.17 -5.08
C VAL A 63 -10.30 11.00 -4.85
N LEU A 64 -10.27 10.02 -5.72
CA LEU A 64 -10.98 8.76 -5.53
C LEU A 64 -10.01 7.65 -5.09
N MET A 65 -10.21 7.12 -3.91
CA MET A 65 -9.49 5.93 -3.43
C MET A 65 -10.33 4.68 -3.69
N LEU A 66 -9.84 3.83 -4.58
CA LEU A 66 -10.41 2.53 -4.88
C LEU A 66 -9.58 1.45 -4.18
N ASN A 67 -10.09 0.91 -3.08
CA ASN A 67 -9.36 -0.07 -2.28
C ASN A 67 -9.75 -1.49 -2.68
N ILE A 68 -8.76 -2.31 -3.04
CA ILE A 68 -8.91 -3.76 -3.24
C ILE A 68 -8.53 -4.44 -1.93
N VAL A 69 -9.55 -4.91 -1.24
CA VAL A 69 -9.42 -5.54 0.08
C VAL A 69 -9.90 -6.98 -0.01
N GLU A 70 -9.13 -7.90 0.53
CA GLU A 70 -9.60 -9.27 0.69
C GLU A 70 -10.58 -9.33 1.86
N PRO A 71 -11.80 -9.86 1.66
CA PRO A 71 -12.74 -9.97 2.76
C PRO A 71 -12.19 -10.93 3.82
N TYR A 72 -12.03 -10.45 5.03
CA TYR A 72 -11.65 -11.27 6.16
C TYR A 72 -12.87 -12.06 6.64
N GLY A 73 -12.95 -13.31 6.22
CA GLY A 73 -14.14 -14.14 6.43
C GLY A 73 -15.36 -13.57 5.71
N ASN A 74 -16.51 -13.47 6.40
CA ASN A 74 -17.76 -12.94 5.84
C ASN A 74 -17.97 -11.44 6.12
N LYS A 75 -16.95 -10.73 6.60
CA LYS A 75 -17.07 -9.30 6.89
C LYS A 75 -16.85 -8.49 5.63
N PRO A 76 -17.79 -7.60 5.26
CA PRO A 76 -17.58 -6.68 4.15
C PRO A 76 -16.47 -5.68 4.51
N PRO A 77 -15.76 -5.11 3.52
CA PRO A 77 -14.83 -4.01 3.74
C PRO A 77 -15.54 -2.80 4.32
N THR A 78 -14.82 -2.00 5.10
CA THR A 78 -15.37 -0.88 5.90
C THR A 78 -15.21 0.47 5.24
N ASN A 79 -14.43 0.58 4.16
CA ASN A 79 -13.90 1.82 3.56
C ASN A 79 -12.98 2.63 4.49
N LYS A 80 -12.50 2.02 5.58
CA LYS A 80 -11.58 2.64 6.55
C LYS A 80 -10.17 2.05 6.53
N GLU A 81 -9.91 1.17 5.60
CA GLU A 81 -8.66 0.39 5.56
C GLU A 81 -7.43 1.25 5.31
N LEU A 82 -7.61 2.46 4.75
CA LEU A 82 -6.55 3.43 4.46
C LEU A 82 -6.92 4.84 4.96
N ASP A 83 -7.44 4.95 6.19
CA ASP A 83 -7.85 6.23 6.77
C ASP A 83 -6.69 7.22 6.85
N ALA A 84 -5.47 6.79 7.20
CA ALA A 84 -4.32 7.68 7.27
C ALA A 84 -3.90 8.26 5.90
N MET A 85 -4.14 7.53 4.81
CA MET A 85 -3.93 8.03 3.45
C MET A 85 -4.98 9.09 3.09
N LYS A 86 -6.24 8.84 3.46
CA LYS A 86 -7.33 9.79 3.29
C LYS A 86 -7.05 11.08 4.05
N ASP A 87 -6.78 10.96 5.35
CA ASP A 87 -6.51 12.09 6.24
C ASP A 87 -5.34 12.95 5.73
N GLU A 88 -4.28 12.31 5.19
CA GLU A 88 -3.13 13.03 4.66
C GLU A 88 -3.48 13.82 3.40
N PHE A 89 -4.29 13.27 2.47
CA PHE A 89 -4.81 14.05 1.34
C PHE A 89 -5.70 15.20 1.78
N GLU A 90 -6.61 14.97 2.74
CA GLU A 90 -7.53 15.98 3.27
C GLU A 90 -6.76 17.12 3.97
N LYS A 91 -5.68 16.80 4.69
CA LYS A 91 -4.77 17.77 5.30
C LYS A 91 -4.13 18.70 4.26
N HIS A 92 -3.90 18.21 3.05
CA HIS A 92 -3.42 19.00 1.91
C HIS A 92 -4.54 19.75 1.16
N GLY A 93 -5.78 19.68 1.68
CA GLY A 93 -6.93 20.41 1.14
C GLY A 93 -7.66 19.72 -0.01
N TYR A 94 -7.44 18.42 -0.23
CA TYR A 94 -8.18 17.64 -1.22
C TYR A 94 -9.45 17.05 -0.64
N THR A 95 -10.45 16.83 -1.48
CA THR A 95 -11.67 16.09 -1.10
C THR A 95 -11.49 14.63 -1.49
N VAL A 96 -11.69 13.70 -0.55
CA VAL A 96 -11.40 12.28 -0.76
C VAL A 96 -12.64 11.41 -0.60
N ASP A 97 -12.98 10.68 -1.64
CA ASP A 97 -14.00 9.63 -1.61
C ASP A 97 -13.33 8.25 -1.62
N VAL A 98 -13.85 7.32 -0.80
CA VAL A 98 -13.28 5.98 -0.64
C VAL A 98 -14.31 4.92 -0.99
N ILE A 99 -13.96 3.99 -1.86
CA ILE A 99 -14.81 2.84 -2.22
C ILE A 99 -13.96 1.58 -2.20
N SER A 100 -14.26 0.67 -1.27
CA SER A 100 -13.60 -0.62 -1.19
C SER A 100 -14.35 -1.67 -2.02
N ASN A 101 -13.60 -2.46 -2.80
CA ASN A 101 -14.12 -3.49 -3.71
C ASN A 101 -15.23 -2.96 -4.65
N ALA A 102 -14.97 -1.81 -5.24
CA ALA A 102 -15.91 -1.11 -6.13
C ALA A 102 -16.34 -1.98 -7.31
N LYS A 103 -17.60 -1.86 -7.72
CA LYS A 103 -18.11 -2.52 -8.93
C LYS A 103 -17.72 -1.71 -10.17
N HIS A 104 -17.36 -2.40 -11.26
CA HIS A 104 -16.91 -1.76 -12.49
C HIS A 104 -17.89 -0.73 -13.08
N LYS A 105 -19.20 -0.98 -12.99
CA LYS A 105 -20.24 -0.03 -13.46
C LYS A 105 -20.19 1.27 -12.66
N GLN A 106 -20.15 1.15 -11.33
CA GLN A 106 -20.07 2.30 -10.42
C GLN A 106 -18.83 3.16 -10.74
N VAL A 107 -17.67 2.53 -10.85
CA VAL A 107 -16.43 3.27 -11.16
C VAL A 107 -16.52 3.99 -12.50
N LYS A 108 -17.08 3.33 -13.52
CA LYS A 108 -17.26 3.93 -14.87
C LYS A 108 -18.10 5.19 -14.83
N GLU A 109 -19.14 5.23 -14.00
CA GLU A 109 -20.06 6.37 -13.90
C GLU A 109 -19.45 7.59 -13.23
N ILE A 110 -18.53 7.38 -12.27
CA ILE A 110 -18.03 8.46 -11.41
C ILE A 110 -16.58 8.87 -11.70
N MET A 111 -15.78 8.03 -12.38
CA MET A 111 -14.34 8.22 -12.48
C MET A 111 -13.90 9.57 -13.06
N ASN A 112 -14.70 10.14 -13.94
CA ASN A 112 -14.38 11.43 -14.60
C ASN A 112 -14.63 12.65 -13.70
N ASP A 113 -15.24 12.45 -12.52
CA ASP A 113 -15.49 13.52 -11.54
C ASP A 113 -14.29 13.76 -10.61
N TYR A 114 -13.20 13.01 -10.80
CA TYR A 114 -12.02 13.06 -9.95
C TYR A 114 -10.77 13.49 -10.73
N ASP A 115 -9.92 14.25 -10.04
CA ASP A 115 -8.63 14.71 -10.57
C ASP A 115 -7.54 13.64 -10.44
N LEU A 116 -7.66 12.76 -9.43
CA LEU A 116 -6.77 11.63 -9.17
C LEU A 116 -7.57 10.40 -8.78
N ILE A 117 -7.19 9.27 -9.32
CA ILE A 117 -7.67 7.95 -8.87
C ILE A 117 -6.49 7.16 -8.30
N CYS A 118 -6.58 6.82 -7.02
CA CYS A 118 -5.66 5.93 -6.33
C CYS A 118 -6.26 4.53 -6.28
N LEU A 119 -5.73 3.60 -7.05
CA LEU A 119 -6.11 2.20 -6.97
C LEU A 119 -5.18 1.48 -6.00
N ASN A 120 -5.68 1.15 -4.83
CA ASN A 120 -4.90 0.62 -3.72
C ASN A 120 -5.15 -0.88 -3.53
N SER A 121 -4.11 -1.68 -3.55
CA SER A 121 -4.18 -3.12 -3.26
C SER A 121 -3.65 -3.40 -1.85
N LEU A 122 -4.52 -3.91 -0.99
CA LEU A 122 -4.18 -4.34 0.38
C LEU A 122 -3.94 -5.85 0.47
N LEU A 123 -3.88 -6.52 -0.67
CA LEU A 123 -3.68 -7.97 -0.73
C LEU A 123 -2.24 -8.33 -0.35
N SER A 124 -2.07 -9.26 0.58
CA SER A 124 -0.77 -9.78 0.98
C SER A 124 -0.74 -11.31 0.91
N SER A 125 0.48 -11.87 0.82
CA SER A 125 0.70 -13.32 0.81
C SER A 125 0.36 -14.00 2.15
N GLN A 126 0.11 -13.22 3.20
CA GLN A 126 -0.16 -13.71 4.56
C GLN A 126 -1.65 -13.90 4.84
N THR A 127 -2.52 -13.76 3.86
CA THR A 127 -3.94 -13.96 4.07
C THR A 127 -4.24 -15.41 4.47
N TYR A 128 -5.06 -15.55 5.51
CA TYR A 128 -5.31 -16.74 6.31
C TYR A 128 -5.83 -17.97 5.54
N HIS A 129 -6.29 -17.81 4.34
CA HIS A 129 -6.90 -18.90 3.54
C HIS A 129 -6.02 -19.39 2.37
N GLY A 130 -4.73 -19.50 2.59
CA GLY A 130 -3.82 -19.94 1.52
C GLY A 130 -3.61 -18.88 0.46
N GLY A 131 -3.83 -17.65 0.89
CA GLY A 131 -3.63 -16.36 0.28
C GLY A 131 -3.42 -16.38 -1.22
N THR A 132 -4.45 -16.12 -1.97
CA THR A 132 -4.21 -15.73 -3.34
C THR A 132 -3.54 -14.37 -3.30
N MET A 133 -2.25 -14.32 -3.57
CA MET A 133 -1.56 -13.05 -3.87
C MET A 133 -2.20 -12.33 -5.07
N ARG A 134 -3.17 -12.98 -5.68
CA ARG A 134 -3.84 -12.56 -6.90
C ARG A 134 -5.07 -11.71 -6.61
N ILE A 135 -5.27 -10.70 -7.44
CA ILE A 135 -6.49 -9.90 -7.40
C ILE A 135 -7.68 -10.76 -7.84
N GLY A 136 -8.71 -10.83 -7.00
CA GLY A 136 -9.92 -11.59 -7.30
C GLY A 136 -10.64 -11.05 -8.55
N TRP A 137 -11.38 -11.94 -9.25
CA TRP A 137 -12.06 -11.64 -10.51
C TRP A 137 -12.92 -10.37 -10.48
N ASN A 138 -13.69 -10.18 -9.42
CA ASN A 138 -14.57 -9.02 -9.30
C ASN A 138 -13.81 -7.68 -9.29
N ASN A 139 -12.64 -7.66 -8.65
CA ASN A 139 -11.80 -6.47 -8.57
C ASN A 139 -11.00 -6.26 -9.86
N ILE A 140 -10.54 -7.33 -10.49
CA ILE A 140 -9.80 -7.22 -11.75
C ILE A 140 -10.69 -6.71 -12.89
N MET A 141 -11.99 -6.96 -12.82
CA MET A 141 -12.96 -6.48 -13.82
C MET A 141 -13.05 -4.96 -13.88
N VAL A 142 -12.76 -4.25 -12.79
CA VAL A 142 -12.71 -2.78 -12.76
C VAL A 142 -11.61 -2.28 -13.70
N LEU A 143 -10.52 -3.01 -13.79
CA LEU A 143 -9.33 -2.69 -14.59
C LEU A 143 -9.42 -3.28 -16.00
N TRP A 144 -9.88 -4.52 -16.11
CA TRP A 144 -9.82 -5.30 -17.35
C TRP A 144 -10.65 -4.71 -18.49
N ARG A 145 -11.71 -3.95 -18.18
CA ARG A 145 -12.49 -3.26 -19.19
C ARG A 145 -11.80 -2.02 -19.78
N GLY A 146 -10.64 -1.68 -19.29
CA GLY A 146 -9.72 -0.69 -19.89
C GLY A 146 -10.14 0.79 -19.74
N TYR A 147 -11.35 1.11 -19.32
CA TYR A 147 -11.76 2.51 -19.21
C TYR A 147 -11.04 3.25 -18.07
N LEU A 148 -10.81 2.58 -16.93
CA LEU A 148 -10.09 3.18 -15.81
C LEU A 148 -8.64 3.53 -16.20
N LEU A 149 -8.02 2.71 -17.08
CA LEU A 149 -6.67 2.96 -17.60
C LEU A 149 -6.57 4.19 -18.50
N GLN A 150 -7.72 4.71 -18.97
CA GLN A 150 -7.78 5.94 -19.77
C GLN A 150 -7.76 7.20 -18.90
N HIS A 151 -7.99 7.06 -17.58
CA HIS A 151 -7.92 8.20 -16.69
C HIS A 151 -6.50 8.78 -16.70
N PRO A 152 -6.35 10.11 -16.85
CA PRO A 152 -5.02 10.74 -16.99
C PRO A 152 -4.15 10.50 -15.76
N HIS A 153 -4.74 10.57 -14.58
CA HIS A 153 -4.06 10.43 -13.30
C HIS A 153 -4.60 9.20 -12.56
N LEU A 154 -4.25 8.02 -13.03
CA LEU A 154 -4.47 6.76 -12.32
C LEU A 154 -3.12 6.31 -11.75
N ILE A 155 -3.03 6.22 -10.44
CA ILE A 155 -1.85 5.67 -9.73
C ILE A 155 -2.28 4.42 -8.98
N CYS A 156 -1.57 3.32 -9.19
CA CYS A 156 -1.80 2.09 -8.45
C CYS A 156 -0.75 1.93 -7.36
N THR A 157 -1.20 1.59 -6.14
CA THR A 157 -0.31 1.36 -5.00
C THR A 157 -0.55 -0.02 -4.40
N SER A 158 0.52 -0.80 -4.20
CA SER A 158 0.47 -2.01 -3.38
C SER A 158 0.91 -1.71 -1.96
N PHE A 159 0.00 -1.89 -1.01
CA PHE A 159 0.25 -1.82 0.44
C PHE A 159 0.58 -3.19 1.05
N GLY A 160 0.65 -4.23 0.24
CA GLY A 160 0.98 -5.58 0.65
C GLY A 160 2.25 -6.10 -0.05
N ASP A 161 2.10 -7.17 -0.80
CA ASP A 161 3.21 -7.74 -1.54
C ASP A 161 3.57 -6.94 -2.80
N PRO A 162 4.83 -7.00 -3.27
CA PRO A 162 5.31 -6.20 -4.40
C PRO A 162 5.02 -6.82 -5.78
N TYR A 163 4.13 -7.81 -5.88
CA TYR A 163 3.96 -8.63 -7.10
C TYR A 163 2.77 -8.22 -7.97
N LYS A 164 2.05 -7.14 -7.68
CA LYS A 164 0.78 -6.80 -8.35
C LYS A 164 0.92 -6.47 -9.85
N LEU A 165 2.10 -6.12 -10.33
CA LEU A 165 2.33 -5.98 -11.76
C LEU A 165 2.14 -7.28 -12.54
N TYR A 166 2.28 -8.46 -11.92
CA TYR A 166 1.94 -9.74 -12.59
C TYR A 166 0.44 -9.90 -12.82
N ASP A 167 -0.39 -9.31 -11.97
CA ASP A 167 -1.84 -9.32 -12.14
C ASP A 167 -2.32 -8.19 -13.07
N MET A 168 -1.60 -7.07 -13.07
CA MET A 168 -1.95 -5.84 -13.76
C MET A 168 -0.80 -5.31 -14.62
N PRO A 169 -0.33 -6.06 -15.62
CA PRO A 169 0.84 -5.70 -16.44
C PRO A 169 0.68 -4.42 -17.25
N TYR A 170 -0.55 -3.98 -17.46
CA TYR A 170 -0.91 -2.81 -18.24
C TYR A 170 -0.95 -1.50 -17.43
N LEU A 171 -0.73 -1.56 -16.12
CA LEU A 171 -0.60 -0.35 -15.31
C LEU A 171 0.62 0.46 -15.75
N LYS A 172 0.42 1.76 -15.88
CA LYS A 172 1.45 2.69 -16.30
C LYS A 172 2.17 3.32 -15.11
N GLU A 173 1.44 3.57 -14.03
CA GLU A 173 1.93 4.15 -12.78
C GLU A 173 1.74 3.14 -11.65
N TYR A 174 2.83 2.74 -10.99
CA TYR A 174 2.78 1.73 -9.94
C TYR A 174 3.79 2.01 -8.83
N ILE A 175 3.29 2.03 -7.59
CA ILE A 175 4.03 2.27 -6.36
C ILE A 175 3.96 1.03 -5.46
N ASN A 176 5.07 0.66 -4.82
CA ASN A 176 5.11 -0.28 -3.73
C ASN A 176 5.32 0.45 -2.39
N ALA A 177 4.40 0.25 -1.45
CA ALA A 177 4.47 0.76 -0.08
C ALA A 177 4.82 -0.34 0.95
N TYR A 178 4.73 -1.62 0.57
CA TYR A 178 5.11 -2.83 1.33
C TYR A 178 4.34 -3.06 2.63
N SER A 179 3.62 -2.08 3.14
CA SER A 179 2.84 -2.15 4.37
C SER A 179 1.65 -1.22 4.28
N HIS A 180 0.57 -1.56 4.98
CA HIS A 180 -0.62 -0.71 5.11
C HIS A 180 -0.66 0.04 6.45
N CYS A 181 0.46 0.10 7.20
CA CYS A 181 0.53 0.93 8.40
C CYS A 181 0.41 2.43 8.05
N ASP A 182 -0.02 3.23 9.01
CA ASP A 182 -0.28 4.66 8.83
C ASP A 182 0.92 5.42 8.24
N ALA A 183 2.13 5.09 8.67
CA ALA A 183 3.34 5.71 8.16
C ALA A 183 3.54 5.45 6.66
N SER A 184 3.29 4.22 6.18
CA SER A 184 3.38 3.88 4.76
C SER A 184 2.29 4.54 3.94
N GLN A 185 1.08 4.69 4.50
CA GLN A 185 -0.02 5.39 3.85
C GLN A 185 0.33 6.87 3.63
N ARG A 186 0.83 7.54 4.67
CA ARG A 186 1.31 8.93 4.55
C ARG A 186 2.48 9.08 3.59
N ALA A 187 3.44 8.15 3.61
CA ALA A 187 4.58 8.18 2.70
C ALA A 187 4.15 8.13 1.22
N VAL A 188 3.12 7.33 0.89
CA VAL A 188 2.56 7.28 -0.48
C VAL A 188 2.00 8.63 -0.89
N VAL A 189 1.23 9.31 -0.03
CA VAL A 189 0.68 10.63 -0.34
C VAL A 189 1.78 11.65 -0.54
N LYS A 190 2.77 11.71 0.36
CA LYS A 190 3.94 12.58 0.25
C LYS A 190 4.70 12.37 -1.06
N LEU A 191 4.87 11.10 -1.45
CA LEU A 191 5.52 10.76 -2.72
C LEU A 191 4.71 11.25 -3.93
N ILE A 192 3.40 11.01 -3.93
CA ILE A 192 2.50 11.45 -5.01
C ILE A 192 2.52 12.99 -5.14
N LEU A 193 2.53 13.71 -4.02
CA LEU A 193 2.51 15.18 -3.99
C LEU A 193 3.91 15.81 -4.09
N GLY A 194 4.99 15.02 -4.13
CA GLY A 194 6.36 15.51 -4.32
C GLY A 194 7.02 16.07 -3.06
N GLU A 195 6.52 15.75 -1.87
CA GLU A 195 7.18 16.11 -0.61
C GLU A 195 8.41 15.26 -0.31
N ILE A 196 8.43 14.04 -0.86
CA ILE A 196 9.55 13.11 -0.79
C ILE A 196 9.88 12.55 -2.16
N GLU A 197 11.12 12.10 -2.35
CA GLU A 197 11.57 11.40 -3.53
C GLU A 197 11.59 9.88 -3.30
N SER A 198 11.31 9.10 -4.36
CA SER A 198 11.44 7.64 -4.32
C SER A 198 12.92 7.25 -4.24
N LYS A 199 13.37 6.79 -3.07
CA LYS A 199 14.73 6.27 -2.85
C LYS A 199 14.76 4.76 -2.75
N GLY A 200 13.60 4.14 -2.55
CA GLY A 200 13.45 2.69 -2.46
C GLY A 200 13.83 2.00 -3.78
N LYS A 201 14.38 0.80 -3.66
CA LYS A 201 14.61 -0.08 -4.81
C LYS A 201 13.64 -1.24 -4.76
N ASN A 202 12.95 -1.50 -5.87
CA ASN A 202 12.06 -2.65 -5.92
C ASN A 202 12.84 -3.95 -5.66
N PRO A 203 12.47 -4.73 -4.63
CA PRO A 203 13.15 -5.98 -4.30
C PRO A 203 12.83 -7.12 -5.28
N VAL A 204 11.83 -6.94 -6.14
CA VAL A 204 11.37 -7.95 -7.09
C VAL A 204 11.92 -7.64 -8.47
N ASP A 205 12.53 -8.65 -9.10
CA ASP A 205 12.86 -8.61 -10.52
C ASP A 205 11.69 -9.18 -11.33
N PHE A 206 11.08 -8.35 -12.15
CA PHE A 206 9.95 -8.74 -13.02
C PHE A 206 10.39 -9.32 -14.36
N GLN A 207 11.67 -9.55 -14.58
CA GLN A 207 12.15 -10.16 -15.82
C GLN A 207 11.62 -11.59 -16.00
N PRO A 208 11.35 -12.03 -17.23
CA PRO A 208 11.55 -11.30 -18.49
C PRO A 208 10.36 -10.40 -18.90
N TYR A 209 9.31 -10.34 -18.11
CA TYR A 209 8.04 -9.70 -18.51
C TYR A 209 8.11 -8.16 -18.51
N PHE A 210 8.93 -7.59 -17.63
CA PHE A 210 9.10 -6.15 -17.55
C PHE A 210 10.58 -5.82 -17.41
N LYS A 211 11.06 -4.88 -18.21
CA LYS A 211 12.38 -4.31 -17.99
C LYS A 211 12.34 -3.52 -16.68
N ARG A 212 13.39 -3.64 -15.88
CA ARG A 212 13.62 -2.79 -14.75
C ARG A 212 13.89 -1.39 -15.30
N GLU A 213 12.91 -0.51 -15.18
CA GLU A 213 13.15 0.91 -15.43
C GLU A 213 13.88 1.44 -14.20
N VAL A 214 15.11 1.88 -14.41
CA VAL A 214 16.02 2.40 -13.36
C VAL A 214 15.77 3.87 -13.18
#